data_e3622af2881389f5ecc02267626f070e
#
_entry.id   e3622af2881389f5ecc02267626f070e
#
_cell.length_a   1.000
_cell.length_b   1.000
_cell.length_c   1.000
_cell.angle_alpha   90.00
_cell.angle_beta   90.00
_cell.angle_gamma   90.00
#
_symmetry.space_group_name_H-M   'P 1'
#
loop_
_entity.id
_entity.type
_entity.pdbx_description
1 polymer ?
#
loop_
_entity_poly.entity_id
_entity_poly.type
_entity_poly.pdbx_seq_one_letter_code
_entity_poly.pdbx_strand_id
1 'polypeptide(L)'
;THFVPQIISALERVKGKLNIPIVYNTGGYECVETLKMLEGYIDIYLPDFKYYDDEIALKYSAAGDYFEVVCAAIGEMFRQVGAAEFGGDGLMKKGIMIRHLTLPNHRHDSIAVLEEIASRWGTEDILLSLMSQYTPFYRSSEFPEISRRISTFEYNSVLKRAEELGFKGFMQEKSSAKEEYTPDFDLNGI
;
A
#
# COMPACT_ATOMS: atom_id res chain seq x y z
N THR A 1 1.99 7.83 11.35
CA THR A 1 0.99 7.78 12.44
C THR A 1 1.44 8.59 13.65
N HIS A 2 0.51 9.18 14.40
CA HIS A 2 0.79 10.02 15.58
C HIS A 2 1.25 9.20 16.79
N PHE A 3 1.05 7.89 16.77
CA PHE A 3 1.27 7.01 17.92
C PHE A 3 2.58 6.22 17.86
N VAL A 4 3.52 6.58 16.97
CA VAL A 4 4.78 5.85 16.83
C VAL A 4 5.56 5.72 18.15
N PRO A 5 5.71 6.75 18.98
CA PRO A 5 6.40 6.60 20.27
C PRO A 5 5.72 5.60 21.20
N GLN A 6 4.39 5.56 21.23
CA GLN A 6 3.62 4.60 22.03
C GLN A 6 3.74 3.18 21.47
N ILE A 7 3.72 3.02 20.13
CA ILE A 7 3.95 1.75 19.46
C ILE A 7 5.32 1.21 19.82
N ILE A 8 6.37 2.01 19.70
CA ILE A 8 7.75 1.63 20.09
C ILE A 8 7.79 1.20 21.56
N SER A 9 7.21 2.00 22.47
CA SER A 9 7.16 1.66 23.88
C SER A 9 6.45 0.31 24.15
N ALA A 10 5.40 0.00 23.39
CA ALA A 10 4.72 -1.29 23.49
C ALA A 10 5.59 -2.44 22.95
N LEU A 11 6.21 -2.24 21.79
CA LEU A 11 7.08 -3.25 21.15
C LEU A 11 8.32 -3.58 22.02
N GLU A 12 8.91 -2.58 22.68
CA GLU A 12 10.03 -2.79 23.62
C GLU A 12 9.64 -3.73 24.79
N ARG A 13 8.40 -3.66 25.29
CA ARG A 13 7.92 -4.53 26.40
C ARG A 13 7.76 -5.99 26.00
N VAL A 14 7.57 -6.25 24.68
CA VAL A 14 7.36 -7.59 24.13
C VAL A 14 8.54 -8.09 23.32
N LYS A 15 9.59 -7.30 23.19
CA LYS A 15 10.81 -7.64 22.46
C LYS A 15 11.38 -8.97 22.96
N GLY A 16 11.64 -9.89 22.04
CA GLY A 16 12.12 -11.24 22.35
C GLY A 16 11.06 -12.20 22.92
N LYS A 17 9.80 -11.77 23.05
CA LYS A 17 8.66 -12.62 23.45
C LYS A 17 7.73 -12.97 22.30
N LEU A 18 7.79 -12.21 21.21
CA LEU A 18 7.01 -12.47 20.00
C LEU A 18 7.81 -13.34 19.04
N ASN A 19 7.16 -14.40 18.53
CA ASN A 19 7.70 -15.32 17.52
C ASN A 19 7.02 -15.15 16.16
N ILE A 20 6.35 -14.01 15.96
CA ILE A 20 5.65 -13.66 14.72
C ILE A 20 6.21 -12.33 14.18
N PRO A 21 6.23 -12.14 12.86
CA PRO A 21 6.66 -10.87 12.26
C PRO A 21 5.77 -9.70 12.70
N ILE A 22 6.37 -8.55 12.93
CA ILE A 22 5.66 -7.29 13.14
C ILE A 22 5.41 -6.63 11.80
N VAL A 23 4.13 -6.42 11.48
CA VAL A 23 3.69 -5.82 10.22
C VAL A 23 3.23 -4.39 10.45
N TYR A 24 3.82 -3.44 9.72
CA TYR A 24 3.40 -2.04 9.72
C TYR A 24 2.60 -1.73 8.46
N ASN A 25 1.27 -1.63 8.61
CA ASN A 25 0.35 -1.27 7.55
C ASN A 25 0.11 0.25 7.56
N THR A 26 0.35 0.93 6.43
CA THR A 26 0.31 2.39 6.33
C THR A 26 -0.24 2.86 4.99
N GLY A 27 -0.81 4.07 4.97
CA GLY A 27 -1.22 4.75 3.74
C GLY A 27 -0.07 5.21 2.83
N GLY A 28 1.19 4.95 3.21
CA GLY A 28 2.38 5.27 2.43
C GLY A 28 2.87 6.72 2.55
N TYR A 29 2.00 7.67 2.85
CA TYR A 29 2.34 9.09 3.03
C TYR A 29 2.89 9.32 4.44
N GLU A 30 4.17 8.95 4.64
CA GLU A 30 4.84 8.95 5.95
C GLU A 30 6.10 9.81 5.95
N CYS A 31 6.38 10.41 7.09
CA CYS A 31 7.63 11.14 7.30
C CYS A 31 8.79 10.17 7.48
N VAL A 32 9.88 10.35 6.74
CA VAL A 32 11.08 9.51 6.78
C VAL A 32 11.70 9.46 8.18
N GLU A 33 11.73 10.57 8.90
CA GLU A 33 12.23 10.64 10.27
C GLU A 33 11.42 9.77 11.22
N THR A 34 10.10 9.71 11.03
CA THR A 34 9.23 8.83 11.81
C THR A 34 9.50 7.36 11.50
N LEU A 35 9.72 7.03 10.22
CA LEU A 35 10.08 5.66 9.82
C LEU A 35 11.42 5.22 10.39
N LYS A 36 12.41 6.11 10.45
CA LYS A 36 13.71 5.83 11.09
C LYS A 36 13.57 5.46 12.57
N MET A 37 12.60 6.03 13.29
CA MET A 37 12.32 5.63 14.67
C MET A 37 11.83 4.18 14.80
N LEU A 38 11.24 3.62 13.74
CA LEU A 38 10.72 2.25 13.70
C LEU A 38 11.78 1.22 13.28
N GLU A 39 12.99 1.64 12.93
CA GLU A 39 14.07 0.74 12.51
C GLU A 39 14.37 -0.33 13.58
N GLY A 40 14.38 -1.59 13.17
CA GLY A 40 14.61 -2.73 14.04
C GLY A 40 13.40 -3.21 14.85
N TYR A 41 12.24 -2.57 14.68
CA TYR A 41 10.98 -3.01 15.30
C TYR A 41 10.02 -3.64 14.29
N ILE A 42 10.12 -3.30 13.01
CA ILE A 42 9.22 -3.75 11.96
C ILE A 42 9.93 -4.77 11.08
N ASP A 43 9.26 -5.88 10.82
CA ASP A 43 9.73 -6.93 9.94
C ASP A 43 9.17 -6.78 8.52
N ILE A 44 7.91 -6.38 8.41
CA ILE A 44 7.20 -6.27 7.14
C ILE A 44 6.49 -4.92 7.05
N TYR A 45 6.76 -4.17 5.98
CA TYR A 45 6.01 -2.97 5.63
C TYR A 45 4.94 -3.26 4.58
N LEU A 46 3.73 -2.72 4.80
CA LEU A 46 2.60 -2.76 3.86
C LEU A 46 2.17 -1.34 3.49
N PRO A 47 2.98 -0.56 2.75
CA PRO A 47 2.59 0.77 2.33
C PRO A 47 1.59 0.74 1.16
N ASP A 48 0.65 1.70 1.14
CA ASP A 48 -0.09 2.02 -0.07
C ASP A 48 0.76 2.94 -0.96
N PHE A 49 0.76 2.67 -2.27
CA PHE A 49 1.22 3.62 -3.28
C PHE A 49 0.01 3.94 -4.18
N LYS A 50 -0.66 5.07 -3.92
CA LYS A 50 -2.00 5.35 -4.44
C LYS A 50 -2.00 6.10 -5.77
N TYR A 51 -1.10 7.07 -5.95
CA TYR A 51 -1.09 8.00 -7.08
C TYR A 51 0.34 8.22 -7.59
N TYR A 52 0.47 8.30 -8.91
CA TYR A 52 1.68 8.77 -9.57
C TYR A 52 1.62 10.28 -9.80
N ASP A 53 0.43 10.78 -10.18
CA ASP A 53 0.18 12.18 -10.49
C ASP A 53 -0.26 12.96 -9.25
N ASP A 54 0.52 13.98 -8.87
CA ASP A 54 0.24 14.83 -7.73
C ASP A 54 -1.03 15.67 -7.89
N GLU A 55 -1.51 15.95 -9.12
CA GLU A 55 -2.79 16.60 -9.34
C GLU A 55 -3.96 15.67 -8.93
N ILE A 56 -3.84 14.38 -9.24
CA ILE A 56 -4.81 13.35 -8.81
C ILE A 56 -4.77 13.20 -7.29
N ALA A 57 -3.58 13.16 -6.72
CA ALA A 57 -3.38 13.06 -5.26
C ALA A 57 -3.94 14.30 -4.53
N LEU A 58 -3.69 15.50 -5.05
CA LEU A 58 -4.25 16.74 -4.51
C LEU A 58 -5.77 16.74 -4.57
N LYS A 59 -6.34 16.31 -5.70
CA LYS A 59 -7.78 16.29 -5.93
C LYS A 59 -8.53 15.36 -4.97
N TYR A 60 -8.03 14.13 -4.76
CA TYR A 60 -8.75 13.11 -3.98
C TYR A 60 -8.28 12.98 -2.53
N SER A 61 -7.07 13.42 -2.22
CA SER A 61 -6.45 13.21 -0.90
C SER A 61 -5.83 14.48 -0.31
N ALA A 62 -5.95 15.63 -0.98
CA ALA A 62 -5.37 16.91 -0.55
C ALA A 62 -3.84 16.85 -0.29
N ALA A 63 -3.12 16.01 -1.03
CA ALA A 63 -1.68 15.76 -0.91
C ALA A 63 -0.99 16.07 -2.24
N GLY A 64 -0.58 17.33 -2.45
CA GLY A 64 -0.01 17.80 -3.71
C GLY A 64 1.48 17.50 -3.89
N ASP A 65 2.11 16.83 -2.95
CA ASP A 65 3.49 16.35 -2.93
C ASP A 65 3.56 14.83 -2.65
N TYR A 66 2.45 14.13 -2.96
CA TYR A 66 2.28 12.73 -2.61
C TYR A 66 3.37 11.83 -3.20
N PHE A 67 3.70 12.03 -4.47
CA PHE A 67 4.63 11.18 -5.18
C PHE A 67 6.04 11.22 -4.57
N GLU A 68 6.56 12.40 -4.30
CA GLU A 68 7.88 12.55 -3.69
C GLU A 68 7.91 11.94 -2.28
N VAL A 69 6.89 12.23 -1.47
CA VAL A 69 6.79 11.75 -0.08
C VAL A 69 6.67 10.23 -0.03
N VAL A 70 5.80 9.61 -0.84
CA VAL A 70 5.62 8.15 -0.83
C VAL A 70 6.87 7.43 -1.34
N CYS A 71 7.54 7.96 -2.35
CA CYS A 71 8.80 7.39 -2.85
C CYS A 71 9.91 7.44 -1.79
N ALA A 72 10.05 8.55 -1.08
CA ALA A 72 11.02 8.67 0.01
C ALA A 72 10.69 7.71 1.18
N ALA A 73 9.40 7.60 1.54
CA ALA A 73 8.94 6.72 2.60
C ALA A 73 9.19 5.23 2.26
N ILE A 74 8.80 4.78 1.06
CA ILE A 74 9.02 3.38 0.61
C ILE A 74 10.52 3.11 0.49
N GLY A 75 11.32 4.06 -0.01
CA GLY A 75 12.77 3.94 -0.06
C GLY A 75 13.40 3.70 1.31
N GLU A 76 12.94 4.43 2.35
CA GLU A 76 13.39 4.22 3.72
C GLU A 76 12.91 2.87 4.28
N MET A 77 11.67 2.48 4.03
CA MET A 77 11.15 1.16 4.42
C MET A 77 11.98 0.03 3.79
N PHE A 78 12.29 0.14 2.49
CA PHE A 78 13.11 -0.84 1.78
C PHE A 78 14.54 -0.89 2.33
N ARG A 79 15.14 0.26 2.66
CA ARG A 79 16.45 0.32 3.31
C ARG A 79 16.48 -0.46 4.63
N GLN A 80 15.39 -0.42 5.41
CA GLN A 80 15.31 -1.07 6.72
C GLN A 80 15.14 -2.60 6.62
N VAL A 81 14.26 -3.06 5.74
CA VAL A 81 13.87 -4.48 5.71
C VAL A 81 14.41 -5.26 4.51
N GLY A 82 14.81 -4.58 3.43
CA GLY A 82 15.36 -5.22 2.23
C GLY A 82 14.33 -6.03 1.44
N ALA A 83 14.84 -6.98 0.66
CA ALA A 83 14.05 -7.87 -0.18
C ALA A 83 13.11 -8.78 0.62
N ALA A 84 12.05 -9.25 -0.04
CA ALA A 84 11.07 -10.14 0.57
C ALA A 84 11.68 -11.51 0.91
N GLU A 85 11.60 -11.91 2.17
CA GLU A 85 12.06 -13.20 2.68
C GLU A 85 10.89 -14.03 3.17
N PHE A 86 10.92 -15.33 2.86
CA PHE A 86 9.87 -16.29 3.23
C PHE A 86 10.41 -17.39 4.13
N GLY A 87 9.61 -17.83 5.08
CA GLY A 87 9.91 -18.99 5.89
C GLY A 87 9.67 -20.29 5.13
N GLY A 88 10.13 -21.42 5.72
CA GLY A 88 9.86 -22.75 5.19
C GLY A 88 8.36 -23.13 5.16
N ASP A 89 7.52 -22.37 5.87
CA ASP A 89 6.06 -22.45 5.87
C ASP A 89 5.40 -21.65 4.71
N GLY A 90 6.19 -20.98 3.88
CA GLY A 90 5.73 -20.14 2.77
C GLY A 90 5.21 -18.77 3.21
N LEU A 91 5.27 -18.44 4.51
CA LEU A 91 4.84 -17.14 5.02
C LEU A 91 5.96 -16.12 4.91
N MET A 92 5.62 -14.89 4.53
CA MET A 92 6.55 -13.77 4.51
C MET A 92 7.03 -13.47 5.93
N LYS A 93 8.34 -13.36 6.11
CA LYS A 93 8.98 -13.08 7.41
C LYS A 93 9.60 -11.69 7.46
N LYS A 94 9.97 -11.13 6.31
CA LYS A 94 10.60 -9.82 6.21
C LYS A 94 10.39 -9.23 4.83
N GLY A 95 10.45 -7.90 4.69
CA GLY A 95 10.43 -7.22 3.40
C GLY A 95 9.26 -6.26 3.22
N ILE A 96 8.96 -5.91 1.97
CA ILE A 96 7.89 -4.97 1.60
C ILE A 96 6.87 -5.64 0.70
N MET A 97 5.60 -5.36 0.96
CA MET A 97 4.50 -5.58 0.02
C MET A 97 3.80 -4.26 -0.25
N ILE A 98 4.01 -3.69 -1.41
CA ILE A 98 3.34 -2.46 -1.82
C ILE A 98 1.91 -2.79 -2.23
N ARG A 99 0.94 -2.03 -1.70
CA ARG A 99 -0.46 -2.15 -2.05
C ARG A 99 -0.86 -1.03 -3.00
N HIS A 100 -1.52 -1.39 -4.09
CA HIS A 100 -2.08 -0.42 -5.04
C HIS A 100 -3.55 -0.71 -5.29
N LEU A 101 -4.41 0.28 -5.04
CA LEU A 101 -5.84 0.23 -5.34
C LEU A 101 -6.10 0.96 -6.65
N THR A 102 -6.49 0.21 -7.67
CA THR A 102 -6.82 0.80 -8.98
C THR A 102 -8.10 1.61 -8.90
N LEU A 103 -8.05 2.89 -9.25
CA LEU A 103 -9.20 3.78 -9.30
C LEU A 103 -9.89 3.77 -10.67
N PRO A 104 -11.25 3.91 -10.71
CA PRO A 104 -11.96 4.12 -11.96
C PRO A 104 -11.42 5.34 -12.71
N ASN A 105 -11.35 5.24 -14.03
CA ASN A 105 -10.88 6.29 -14.94
C ASN A 105 -9.39 6.66 -14.83
N HIS A 106 -8.65 6.09 -13.86
CA HIS A 106 -7.23 6.40 -13.61
C HIS A 106 -6.28 5.21 -13.87
N ARG A 107 -6.64 4.31 -14.82
CA ARG A 107 -5.79 3.15 -15.14
C ARG A 107 -4.38 3.53 -15.60
N HIS A 108 -4.20 4.68 -16.25
CA HIS A 108 -2.90 5.14 -16.73
C HIS A 108 -2.01 5.62 -15.58
N ASP A 109 -2.58 6.28 -14.59
CA ASP A 109 -1.90 6.63 -13.35
C ASP A 109 -1.48 5.35 -12.59
N SER A 110 -2.38 4.37 -12.49
CA SER A 110 -2.06 3.06 -11.90
C SER A 110 -0.91 2.36 -12.62
N ILE A 111 -0.89 2.39 -13.96
CA ILE A 111 0.21 1.82 -14.75
C ILE A 111 1.52 2.56 -14.46
N ALA A 112 1.50 3.89 -14.40
CA ALA A 112 2.68 4.69 -14.07
C ALA A 112 3.21 4.37 -12.65
N VAL A 113 2.33 4.17 -11.67
CA VAL A 113 2.73 3.69 -10.33
C VAL A 113 3.48 2.36 -10.42
N LEU A 114 2.97 1.38 -11.18
CA LEU A 114 3.63 0.08 -11.32
C LEU A 114 5.00 0.19 -11.99
N GLU A 115 5.10 1.00 -13.04
CA GLU A 115 6.35 1.26 -13.75
C GLU A 115 7.38 1.92 -12.85
N GLU A 116 6.97 2.86 -12.02
CA GLU A 116 7.83 3.52 -11.04
C GLU A 116 8.33 2.56 -9.97
N ILE A 117 7.44 1.71 -9.41
CA ILE A 117 7.82 0.68 -8.43
C ILE A 117 8.88 -0.25 -9.05
N ALA A 118 8.62 -0.74 -10.27
CA ALA A 118 9.54 -1.63 -10.98
C ALA A 118 10.90 -0.98 -11.24
N SER A 119 10.90 0.31 -11.63
CA SER A 119 12.11 1.08 -11.93
C SER A 119 12.97 1.33 -10.69
N ARG A 120 12.35 1.67 -9.55
CA ARG A 120 13.09 2.06 -8.34
C ARG A 120 13.61 0.89 -7.52
N TRP A 121 12.78 -0.14 -7.37
CA TRP A 121 13.07 -1.22 -6.41
C TRP A 121 13.10 -2.61 -7.04
N GLY A 122 12.79 -2.71 -8.33
CA GLY A 122 12.68 -4.00 -9.01
C GLY A 122 11.38 -4.75 -8.67
N THR A 123 11.15 -5.85 -9.36
CA THR A 123 9.93 -6.68 -9.21
C THR A 123 10.19 -8.00 -8.50
N GLU A 124 11.46 -8.36 -8.29
CA GLU A 124 11.89 -9.58 -7.59
C GLU A 124 11.95 -9.39 -6.07
N ASP A 125 12.33 -8.19 -5.62
CA ASP A 125 12.61 -7.89 -4.22
C ASP A 125 11.38 -7.37 -3.45
N ILE A 126 10.37 -6.89 -4.18
CA ILE A 126 9.13 -6.32 -3.62
C ILE A 126 7.92 -7.13 -4.08
N LEU A 127 7.00 -7.40 -3.15
CA LEU A 127 5.71 -7.95 -3.51
C LEU A 127 4.72 -6.83 -3.86
N LEU A 128 3.84 -7.10 -4.82
CA LEU A 128 2.72 -6.23 -5.18
C LEU A 128 1.39 -6.84 -4.71
N SER A 129 0.58 -6.04 -4.04
CA SER A 129 -0.84 -6.35 -3.80
C SER A 129 -1.70 -5.41 -4.65
N LEU A 130 -2.11 -5.89 -5.83
CA LEU A 130 -2.96 -5.14 -6.76
C LEU A 130 -4.44 -5.39 -6.42
N MET A 131 -5.15 -4.33 -6.02
CA MET A 131 -6.51 -4.40 -5.52
C MET A 131 -7.52 -3.82 -6.51
N SER A 132 -8.64 -4.54 -6.70
CA SER A 132 -9.79 -4.13 -7.52
C SER A 132 -11.01 -3.70 -6.70
N GLN A 133 -10.91 -3.72 -5.38
CA GLN A 133 -12.04 -3.59 -4.45
C GLN A 133 -12.51 -2.15 -4.21
N TYR A 134 -12.18 -1.22 -5.11
CA TYR A 134 -12.66 0.15 -4.98
C TYR A 134 -14.20 0.20 -4.96
N THR A 135 -14.74 0.79 -3.91
CA THR A 135 -16.16 1.11 -3.78
C THR A 135 -16.28 2.61 -3.54
N PRO A 136 -17.10 3.34 -4.33
CA PRO A 136 -17.31 4.76 -4.11
C PRO A 136 -17.99 4.97 -2.76
N PHE A 137 -17.34 5.77 -1.90
CA PHE A 137 -17.80 6.03 -0.54
C PHE A 137 -17.50 7.48 -0.14
N TYR A 138 -18.17 7.99 0.89
CA TYR A 138 -17.95 9.31 1.46
C TYR A 138 -18.03 10.41 0.38
N ARG A 139 -16.98 11.19 0.17
CA ARG A 139 -16.92 12.29 -0.79
C ARG A 139 -16.68 11.88 -2.24
N SER A 140 -16.57 10.60 -2.55
CA SER A 140 -16.37 10.14 -3.93
C SER A 140 -17.51 10.55 -4.88
N SER A 141 -18.71 10.80 -4.35
CA SER A 141 -19.86 11.32 -5.12
C SER A 141 -19.64 12.74 -5.65
N GLU A 142 -18.69 13.51 -5.09
CA GLU A 142 -18.31 14.84 -5.57
C GLU A 142 -17.47 14.75 -6.86
N PHE A 143 -16.97 13.56 -7.21
CA PHE A 143 -16.10 13.29 -8.34
C PHE A 143 -16.72 12.23 -9.26
N PRO A 144 -17.48 12.64 -10.31
CA PRO A 144 -18.23 11.72 -11.16
C PRO A 144 -17.38 10.60 -11.77
N GLU A 145 -16.10 10.86 -12.07
CA GLU A 145 -15.17 9.92 -12.68
C GLU A 145 -14.82 8.74 -11.77
N ILE A 146 -14.84 8.92 -10.44
CA ILE A 146 -14.61 7.86 -9.46
C ILE A 146 -15.87 7.50 -8.67
N SER A 147 -17.02 8.08 -8.98
CA SER A 147 -18.31 7.78 -8.33
C SER A 147 -18.93 6.47 -8.86
N ARG A 148 -18.10 5.49 -9.18
CA ARG A 148 -18.49 4.16 -9.66
C ARG A 148 -17.45 3.12 -9.28
N ARG A 149 -17.80 1.85 -9.37
CA ARG A 149 -16.81 0.77 -9.26
C ARG A 149 -15.92 0.71 -10.51
N ILE A 150 -14.72 0.16 -10.35
CA ILE A 150 -13.80 -0.07 -11.45
C ILE A 150 -14.41 -1.06 -12.47
N SER A 151 -14.24 -0.80 -13.76
CA SER A 151 -14.63 -1.74 -14.81
C SER A 151 -13.61 -2.88 -14.96
N THR A 152 -14.05 -4.01 -15.57
CA THR A 152 -13.16 -5.15 -15.88
C THR A 152 -12.03 -4.72 -16.80
N PHE A 153 -12.32 -3.87 -17.77
CA PHE A 153 -11.34 -3.38 -18.73
C PHE A 153 -10.24 -2.57 -18.06
N GLU A 154 -10.61 -1.65 -17.15
CA GLU A 154 -9.64 -0.81 -16.44
C GLU A 154 -8.72 -1.66 -15.57
N TYR A 155 -9.30 -2.55 -14.75
CA TYR A 155 -8.50 -3.42 -13.89
C TYR A 155 -7.60 -4.36 -14.67
N ASN A 156 -8.14 -5.04 -15.70
CA ASN A 156 -7.36 -5.97 -16.51
C ASN A 156 -6.22 -5.27 -17.28
N SER A 157 -6.38 -3.99 -17.64
CA SER A 157 -5.29 -3.22 -18.25
C SER A 157 -4.11 -3.03 -17.29
N VAL A 158 -4.40 -2.75 -16.02
CA VAL A 158 -3.36 -2.60 -14.97
C VAL A 158 -2.76 -3.95 -14.60
N LEU A 159 -3.60 -4.99 -14.45
CA LEU A 159 -3.18 -6.36 -14.17
C LEU A 159 -2.22 -6.88 -15.24
N LYS A 160 -2.59 -6.72 -16.51
CA LYS A 160 -1.72 -7.11 -17.63
C LYS A 160 -0.36 -6.41 -17.57
N ARG A 161 -0.33 -5.12 -17.21
CA ARG A 161 0.92 -4.40 -17.08
C ARG A 161 1.76 -4.91 -15.90
N ALA A 162 1.14 -5.25 -14.78
CA ALA A 162 1.83 -5.88 -13.65
C ALA A 162 2.49 -7.22 -14.04
N GLU A 163 1.78 -8.05 -14.81
CA GLU A 163 2.28 -9.32 -15.34
C GLU A 163 3.46 -9.11 -16.32
N GLU A 164 3.33 -8.15 -17.25
CA GLU A 164 4.39 -7.80 -18.21
C GLU A 164 5.66 -7.31 -17.51
N LEU A 165 5.54 -6.59 -16.40
CA LEU A 165 6.65 -6.13 -15.59
C LEU A 165 7.25 -7.25 -14.71
N GLY A 166 6.57 -8.38 -14.57
CA GLY A 166 7.04 -9.53 -13.82
C GLY A 166 6.82 -9.43 -12.31
N PHE A 167 5.87 -8.63 -11.84
CA PHE A 167 5.56 -8.55 -10.41
C PHE A 167 5.10 -9.88 -9.84
N LYS A 168 5.61 -10.18 -8.65
CA LYS A 168 5.13 -11.26 -7.76
C LYS A 168 4.20 -10.68 -6.70
N GLY A 169 3.24 -11.45 -6.22
CA GLY A 169 2.38 -11.04 -5.11
C GLY A 169 0.92 -11.43 -5.28
N PHE A 170 0.02 -10.62 -4.75
CA PHE A 170 -1.41 -10.89 -4.69
C PHE A 170 -2.16 -10.03 -5.69
N MET A 171 -2.81 -10.68 -6.66
CA MET A 171 -3.67 -10.03 -7.63
C MET A 171 -5.10 -10.47 -7.36
N GLN A 172 -5.93 -9.54 -6.88
CA GLN A 172 -7.30 -9.88 -6.48
C GLN A 172 -8.17 -10.20 -7.68
N GLU A 173 -8.87 -11.34 -7.60
CA GLU A 173 -9.99 -11.60 -8.49
C GLU A 173 -11.17 -10.70 -8.13
N LYS A 174 -11.98 -10.27 -9.13
CA LYS A 174 -13.14 -9.38 -8.95
C LYS A 174 -14.20 -9.89 -7.98
N SER A 175 -14.24 -11.20 -7.70
CA SER A 175 -15.18 -11.83 -6.77
C SER A 175 -14.98 -11.40 -5.31
N SER A 176 -13.84 -10.79 -4.96
CA SER A 176 -13.50 -10.39 -3.60
C SER A 176 -14.02 -8.99 -3.20
N ALA A 177 -14.61 -8.23 -4.13
CA ALA A 177 -15.19 -6.90 -3.83
C ALA A 177 -16.58 -7.04 -3.17
N LYS A 178 -16.63 -7.48 -1.92
CA LYS A 178 -17.85 -7.50 -1.10
C LYS A 178 -17.92 -6.25 -0.23
N GLU A 179 -19.12 -5.68 -0.04
CA GLU A 179 -19.38 -4.54 0.86
C GLU A 179 -19.00 -4.85 2.31
N GLU A 180 -18.97 -6.13 2.68
CA GLU A 180 -18.65 -6.66 4.02
C GLU A 180 -17.24 -6.29 4.53
N TYR A 181 -16.32 -5.83 3.66
CA TYR A 181 -14.95 -5.42 4.02
C TYR A 181 -14.79 -3.91 4.25
N THR A 182 -15.85 -3.12 4.12
CA THR A 182 -15.83 -1.70 4.47
C THR A 182 -16.46 -1.58 5.87
N PRO A 183 -15.68 -1.32 6.93
CA PRO A 183 -16.27 -1.13 8.25
C PRO A 183 -17.14 0.12 8.22
N ASP A 184 -18.31 0.05 8.85
CA ASP A 184 -19.13 1.21 9.12
C ASP A 184 -18.34 2.17 10.01
N PHE A 185 -18.04 3.37 9.51
CA PHE A 185 -17.41 4.43 10.28
C PHE A 185 -18.46 5.13 11.14
N ASP A 186 -19.09 4.40 12.05
CA ASP A 186 -20.15 4.91 12.92
C ASP A 186 -19.64 5.44 14.26
N LEU A 187 -18.33 5.45 14.48
CA LEU A 187 -17.66 5.86 15.73
C LEU A 187 -18.12 5.09 16.99
N ASN A 188 -18.81 3.96 16.81
CA ASN A 188 -19.21 3.10 17.92
C ASN A 188 -17.98 2.29 18.39
N GLY A 189 -17.43 2.68 19.51
CA GLY A 189 -16.31 1.95 20.14
C GLY A 189 -15.04 2.76 20.40
N ILE A 190 -15.15 4.10 20.35
CA ILE A 190 -14.10 5.02 20.84
C ILE A 190 -14.54 5.60 22.18
#